data_d745cc72b1073d6d2de4ae5392f77a01
#
_entry.id   d745cc72b1073d6d2de4ae5392f77a01
#
_cell.length_a   1.000
_cell.length_b   1.000
_cell.length_c   1.000
_cell.angle_alpha   90.00
_cell.angle_beta   90.00
_cell.angle_gamma   90.00
#
_symmetry.space_group_name_H-M   'P 1'
#
loop_
_entity.id
_entity.type
_entity.pdbx_description
1 polymer ?
#
loop_
_entity_poly.entity_id
_entity_poly.type
_entity_poly.pdbx_seq_one_letter_code
_entity_poly.pdbx_strand_id
1 'polypeptide(L)'
;MTVHNILEEEVINQVNNIYDQAKEMQIAWITCDCEQCRLDTSTYVLNRIPPKYIVSGRGMNHNISSCDAQQKADLNALVFEAMKIVNSVKRPYHAQKKEEAPSEQGEFYNFPIIMGSVYDGETFEPLANTDICLKSEGDIVLMFDYTWPNPCTTTNATKAVYSFWVKPQPATEDSKTFTFTLEISAEGYETINHTFEIPMNKENRMRKSLNSTYTLKIQDLFLFKKV
;
A
#
# COMPACT_ATOMS: atom_id res chain seq x y z
N MET A 1 -23.88 -6.69 2.06
CA MET A 1 -24.01 -6.35 0.62
C MET A 1 -22.68 -5.81 0.19
N THR A 2 -22.01 -6.45 -0.77
CA THR A 2 -20.72 -6.00 -1.31
C THR A 2 -20.96 -5.34 -2.67
N VAL A 3 -20.30 -4.21 -2.89
CA VAL A 3 -20.29 -3.49 -4.16
C VAL A 3 -18.99 -3.84 -4.87
N HIS A 4 -19.07 -4.25 -6.13
CA HIS A 4 -17.92 -4.64 -6.93
C HIS A 4 -17.78 -3.73 -8.15
N ASN A 5 -16.55 -3.35 -8.49
CA ASN A 5 -16.26 -2.68 -9.76
C ASN A 5 -15.89 -3.74 -10.81
N ILE A 6 -16.77 -4.00 -11.76
CA ILE A 6 -16.54 -5.02 -12.80
C ILE A 6 -15.38 -4.69 -13.73
N LEU A 7 -15.00 -3.41 -13.87
CA LEU A 7 -13.88 -3.02 -14.73
C LEU A 7 -12.52 -3.36 -14.11
N GLU A 8 -12.44 -3.57 -12.81
CA GLU A 8 -11.19 -3.90 -12.14
C GLU A 8 -10.60 -5.21 -12.67
N GLU A 9 -11.42 -6.27 -12.68
CA GLU A 9 -11.03 -7.58 -13.18
C GLU A 9 -10.75 -7.55 -14.69
N GLU A 10 -11.58 -6.84 -15.47
CA GLU A 10 -11.39 -6.67 -16.92
C GLU A 10 -10.07 -5.97 -17.24
N VAL A 11 -9.74 -4.88 -16.53
CA VAL A 11 -8.49 -4.13 -16.72
C VAL A 11 -7.27 -4.99 -16.36
N ILE A 12 -7.31 -5.67 -15.20
CA ILE A 12 -6.20 -6.54 -14.78
C ILE A 12 -5.94 -7.65 -15.83
N ASN A 13 -6.99 -8.29 -16.30
CA ASN A 13 -6.89 -9.34 -17.32
C ASN A 13 -6.33 -8.77 -18.64
N GLN A 14 -6.81 -7.59 -19.06
CA GLN A 14 -6.35 -6.95 -20.30
C GLN A 14 -4.89 -6.51 -20.22
N VAL A 15 -4.47 -5.94 -19.08
CA VAL A 15 -3.07 -5.58 -18.83
C VAL A 15 -2.18 -6.82 -18.90
N ASN A 16 -2.54 -7.91 -18.24
CA ASN A 16 -1.78 -9.15 -18.28
C ASN A 16 -1.65 -9.68 -19.72
N ASN A 17 -2.75 -9.73 -20.47
CA ASN A 17 -2.75 -10.20 -21.86
C ASN A 17 -1.84 -9.37 -22.75
N ILE A 18 -1.87 -8.03 -22.62
CA ILE A 18 -1.05 -7.14 -23.45
C ILE A 18 0.44 -7.27 -23.07
N TYR A 19 0.78 -7.40 -21.77
CA TYR A 19 2.16 -7.64 -21.36
C TYR A 19 2.69 -8.97 -21.90
N ASP A 20 1.89 -10.03 -21.86
CA ASP A 20 2.28 -11.35 -22.36
C ASP A 20 2.49 -11.32 -23.88
N GLN A 21 1.59 -10.72 -24.63
CA GLN A 21 1.75 -10.51 -26.09
C GLN A 21 2.98 -9.66 -26.41
N ALA A 22 3.21 -8.59 -25.67
CA ALA A 22 4.34 -7.71 -25.86
C ALA A 22 5.68 -8.40 -25.57
N LYS A 23 5.70 -9.34 -24.61
CA LYS A 23 6.84 -10.19 -24.32
C LYS A 23 7.12 -11.18 -25.45
N GLU A 24 6.09 -11.84 -25.98
CA GLU A 24 6.21 -12.73 -27.12
C GLU A 24 6.74 -12.01 -28.36
N MET A 25 6.29 -10.77 -28.58
CA MET A 25 6.74 -9.91 -29.69
C MET A 25 8.11 -9.27 -29.45
N GLN A 26 8.72 -9.45 -28.28
CA GLN A 26 10.00 -8.88 -27.88
C GLN A 26 10.07 -7.34 -28.08
N ILE A 27 9.04 -6.63 -27.65
CA ILE A 27 8.93 -5.18 -27.83
C ILE A 27 10.05 -4.47 -27.05
N ALA A 28 10.95 -3.79 -27.76
CA ALA A 28 12.21 -3.25 -27.22
C ALA A 28 12.06 -2.18 -26.12
N TRP A 29 10.94 -1.45 -26.07
CA TRP A 29 10.73 -0.40 -25.05
C TRP A 29 10.17 -0.93 -23.74
N ILE A 30 9.74 -2.20 -23.69
CA ILE A 30 9.30 -2.83 -22.42
C ILE A 30 10.56 -3.30 -21.70
N THR A 31 10.91 -2.56 -20.67
CA THR A 31 12.11 -2.84 -19.86
C THR A 31 11.85 -3.82 -18.73
N CYS A 32 10.58 -3.97 -18.31
CA CYS A 32 10.16 -4.87 -17.24
C CYS A 32 8.70 -5.29 -17.38
N ASP A 33 8.43 -6.57 -17.08
CA ASP A 33 7.10 -7.18 -17.06
C ASP A 33 6.75 -7.80 -15.69
N CYS A 34 7.42 -7.36 -14.63
CA CYS A 34 7.17 -7.91 -13.29
C CYS A 34 5.76 -7.56 -12.79
N GLU A 35 5.30 -8.30 -11.78
CA GLU A 35 3.97 -8.13 -11.17
C GLU A 35 3.71 -6.68 -10.76
N GLN A 36 4.71 -6.00 -10.19
CA GLN A 36 4.58 -4.62 -9.77
C GLN A 36 4.32 -3.66 -10.96
N CYS A 37 5.00 -3.84 -12.08
CA CYS A 37 4.76 -3.05 -13.30
C CYS A 37 3.36 -3.28 -13.85
N ARG A 38 2.87 -4.52 -13.81
CA ARG A 38 1.51 -4.84 -14.24
C ARG A 38 0.47 -4.20 -13.33
N LEU A 39 0.69 -4.22 -12.00
CA LEU A 39 -0.18 -3.55 -11.03
C LEU A 39 -0.18 -2.03 -11.19
N ASP A 40 0.99 -1.42 -11.40
CA ASP A 40 1.09 0.02 -11.66
C ASP A 40 0.35 0.43 -12.93
N THR A 41 0.50 -0.37 -13.99
CA THR A 41 -0.23 -0.16 -15.24
C THR A 41 -1.74 -0.27 -15.04
N SER A 42 -2.19 -1.30 -14.31
CA SER A 42 -3.61 -1.49 -13.98
C SER A 42 -4.16 -0.31 -13.17
N THR A 43 -3.42 0.15 -12.18
CA THR A 43 -3.79 1.30 -11.34
C THR A 43 -3.87 2.59 -12.17
N TYR A 44 -2.92 2.82 -13.07
CA TYR A 44 -2.94 3.98 -13.99
C TYR A 44 -4.22 3.99 -14.83
N VAL A 45 -4.60 2.85 -15.39
CA VAL A 45 -5.79 2.70 -16.23
C VAL A 45 -7.06 2.89 -15.40
N LEU A 46 -7.19 2.21 -14.24
CA LEU A 46 -8.36 2.28 -13.37
C LEU A 46 -8.64 3.69 -12.86
N ASN A 47 -7.61 4.51 -12.66
CA ASN A 47 -7.77 5.90 -12.24
C ASN A 47 -8.24 6.85 -13.38
N ARG A 48 -8.29 6.38 -14.64
CA ARG A 48 -8.66 7.19 -15.82
C ARG A 48 -9.96 6.77 -16.48
N ILE A 49 -10.48 5.62 -16.12
CA ILE A 49 -11.78 5.14 -16.62
C ILE A 49 -12.86 5.28 -15.54
N PRO A 50 -14.09 5.65 -15.90
CA PRO A 50 -15.17 5.70 -14.92
C PRO A 50 -15.48 4.29 -14.40
N PRO A 51 -15.58 4.10 -13.07
CA PRO A 51 -15.85 2.79 -12.50
C PRO A 51 -17.30 2.34 -12.83
N LYS A 52 -17.47 1.01 -13.01
CA LYS A 52 -18.78 0.39 -13.19
C LYS A 52 -19.11 -0.50 -11.99
N TYR A 53 -19.86 0.02 -11.05
CA TYR A 53 -20.24 -0.69 -9.84
C TYR A 53 -21.48 -1.55 -10.02
N ILE A 54 -21.44 -2.77 -9.51
CA ILE A 54 -22.57 -3.70 -9.45
C ILE A 54 -22.73 -4.26 -8.04
N VAL A 55 -23.96 -4.65 -7.71
CA VAL A 55 -24.32 -5.27 -6.42
C VAL A 55 -24.89 -6.68 -6.59
N SER A 56 -25.18 -7.13 -7.82
CA SER A 56 -25.80 -8.44 -8.11
C SER A 56 -25.49 -8.92 -9.52
N GLY A 57 -25.65 -10.24 -9.74
CA GLY A 57 -25.48 -10.86 -11.06
C GLY A 57 -26.44 -10.32 -12.15
N ARG A 58 -27.61 -9.78 -11.76
CA ARG A 58 -28.52 -9.12 -12.70
C ARG A 58 -27.93 -7.81 -13.25
N GLY A 59 -27.20 -7.05 -12.42
CA GLY A 59 -26.44 -5.86 -12.84
C GLY A 59 -25.31 -6.22 -13.80
N MET A 60 -24.70 -7.39 -13.61
CA MET A 60 -23.62 -7.91 -14.46
C MET A 60 -24.12 -8.18 -15.89
N ASN A 61 -25.27 -8.85 -16.06
CA ASN A 61 -25.82 -9.17 -17.37
C ASN A 61 -26.20 -7.92 -18.20
N HIS A 62 -26.65 -6.85 -17.56
CA HIS A 62 -26.96 -5.58 -18.23
C HIS A 62 -25.70 -4.82 -18.68
N ASN A 63 -24.57 -4.99 -17.97
CA ASN A 63 -23.32 -4.29 -18.28
C ASN A 63 -22.44 -5.05 -19.31
N ILE A 64 -22.47 -6.38 -19.34
CA ILE A 64 -21.69 -7.19 -20.28
C ILE A 64 -22.19 -7.02 -21.71
N SER A 65 -23.51 -6.85 -21.91
CA SER A 65 -24.08 -6.64 -23.25
C SER A 65 -23.75 -5.27 -23.86
N SER A 66 -23.19 -4.33 -23.10
CA SER A 66 -22.85 -2.98 -23.53
C SER A 66 -21.36 -2.76 -23.78
N CYS A 67 -20.53 -3.80 -23.74
CA CYS A 67 -19.08 -3.64 -24.02
C CYS A 67 -18.87 -3.55 -25.54
N ASP A 68 -18.98 -2.33 -26.06
CA ASP A 68 -18.79 -2.00 -27.46
C ASP A 68 -17.32 -2.22 -27.88
N ALA A 69 -17.11 -2.59 -29.14
CA ALA A 69 -15.77 -2.76 -29.73
C ALA A 69 -14.91 -1.49 -29.58
N GLN A 70 -15.54 -0.31 -29.59
CA GLN A 70 -14.87 0.96 -29.35
C GLN A 70 -14.32 1.05 -27.92
N GLN A 71 -15.10 0.67 -26.89
CA GLN A 71 -14.64 0.70 -25.50
C GLN A 71 -13.43 -0.23 -25.28
N LYS A 72 -13.39 -1.37 -25.94
CA LYS A 72 -12.24 -2.28 -25.90
C LYS A 72 -11.01 -1.67 -26.57
N ALA A 73 -11.20 -1.00 -27.71
CA ALA A 73 -10.12 -0.32 -28.40
C ALA A 73 -9.55 0.85 -27.57
N ASP A 74 -10.41 1.64 -26.94
CA ASP A 74 -10.03 2.73 -26.04
C ASP A 74 -9.30 2.22 -24.79
N LEU A 75 -9.77 1.12 -24.21
CA LEU A 75 -9.09 0.46 -23.09
C LEU A 75 -7.69 -0.02 -23.50
N ASN A 76 -7.56 -0.66 -24.67
CA ASN A 76 -6.26 -1.12 -25.16
C ASN A 76 -5.30 0.05 -25.38
N ALA A 77 -5.75 1.14 -25.99
CA ALA A 77 -4.96 2.34 -26.20
C ALA A 77 -4.46 2.92 -24.87
N LEU A 78 -5.33 2.97 -23.87
CA LEU A 78 -4.99 3.46 -22.52
C LEU A 78 -4.01 2.53 -21.79
N VAL A 79 -4.15 1.20 -21.96
CA VAL A 79 -3.20 0.23 -21.41
C VAL A 79 -1.82 0.42 -22.03
N PHE A 80 -1.73 0.58 -23.37
CA PHE A 80 -0.45 0.85 -24.05
C PHE A 80 0.20 2.17 -23.59
N GLU A 81 -0.59 3.22 -23.40
CA GLU A 81 -0.10 4.48 -22.84
C GLU A 81 0.45 4.28 -21.43
N ALA A 82 -0.30 3.60 -20.57
CA ALA A 82 0.10 3.28 -19.20
C ALA A 82 1.41 2.47 -19.18
N MET A 83 1.52 1.44 -20.01
CA MET A 83 2.73 0.61 -20.12
C MET A 83 3.95 1.46 -20.52
N LYS A 84 3.81 2.39 -21.47
CA LYS A 84 4.90 3.30 -21.86
C LYS A 84 5.33 4.17 -20.69
N ILE A 85 4.39 4.75 -19.96
CA ILE A 85 4.68 5.62 -18.81
C ILE A 85 5.37 4.82 -17.71
N VAL A 86 4.83 3.65 -17.32
CA VAL A 86 5.40 2.80 -16.29
C VAL A 86 6.81 2.32 -16.65
N ASN A 87 7.04 1.94 -17.91
CA ASN A 87 8.36 1.47 -18.36
C ASN A 87 9.36 2.60 -18.64
N SER A 88 8.91 3.85 -18.82
CA SER A 88 9.80 5.01 -19.03
C SER A 88 10.47 5.49 -17.75
N VAL A 89 9.87 5.23 -16.60
CA VAL A 89 10.37 5.64 -15.27
C VAL A 89 11.09 4.46 -14.64
N LYS A 90 12.43 4.48 -14.64
CA LYS A 90 13.23 3.48 -13.91
C LYS A 90 13.04 3.71 -12.40
N ARG A 91 12.30 2.83 -11.74
CA ARG A 91 12.24 2.83 -10.27
C ARG A 91 13.58 2.33 -9.69
N PRO A 92 14.10 2.94 -8.61
CA PRO A 92 15.43 2.64 -8.08
C PRO A 92 15.68 1.17 -7.72
N TYR A 93 14.65 0.38 -7.46
CA TYR A 93 14.77 -1.01 -6.97
C TYR A 93 14.13 -2.04 -7.90
N HIS A 94 13.88 -1.68 -9.15
CA HIS A 94 13.16 -2.50 -10.10
C HIS A 94 13.92 -3.76 -10.58
N ALA A 95 15.23 -3.76 -10.49
CA ALA A 95 16.11 -4.86 -10.91
C ALA A 95 16.70 -5.65 -9.74
N GLN A 96 16.32 -5.35 -8.50
CA GLN A 96 16.74 -6.23 -7.40
C GLN A 96 16.00 -7.56 -7.56
N LYS A 97 16.80 -8.61 -7.85
CA LYS A 97 16.38 -9.99 -7.69
C LYS A 97 15.48 -10.07 -6.45
N LYS A 98 14.30 -10.71 -6.60
CA LYS A 98 13.59 -11.26 -5.46
C LYS A 98 14.66 -11.89 -4.55
N GLU A 99 15.02 -11.25 -3.45
CA GLU A 99 15.37 -12.03 -2.28
C GLU A 99 14.23 -13.02 -2.16
N GLU A 100 14.54 -14.30 -2.16
CA GLU A 100 13.56 -15.37 -2.09
C GLU A 100 12.57 -14.96 -1.01
N ALA A 101 11.34 -14.66 -1.43
CA ALA A 101 10.32 -14.26 -0.49
C ALA A 101 10.27 -15.37 0.56
N PRO A 102 10.43 -15.07 1.85
CA PRO A 102 10.42 -16.08 2.89
C PRO A 102 9.20 -16.96 2.62
N SER A 103 9.40 -18.26 2.60
CA SER A 103 8.39 -19.23 2.22
C SER A 103 7.06 -18.85 2.85
N GLU A 104 5.98 -18.76 2.04
CA GLU A 104 4.65 -18.38 2.52
C GLU A 104 4.12 -19.34 3.59
N GLN A 105 4.80 -20.49 3.71
CA GLN A 105 4.54 -21.54 4.66
C GLN A 105 5.41 -21.32 5.89
N GLY A 106 4.77 -21.12 7.01
CA GLY A 106 5.40 -20.89 8.31
C GLY A 106 4.41 -20.20 9.26
N GLU A 107 4.78 -20.16 10.51
CA GLU A 107 4.01 -19.44 11.53
C GLU A 107 4.56 -18.03 11.66
N PHE A 108 3.68 -17.01 11.61
CA PHE A 108 4.05 -15.60 11.62
C PHE A 108 3.16 -14.79 12.55
N TYR A 109 3.73 -13.75 13.13
CA TYR A 109 2.97 -12.63 13.70
C TYR A 109 2.74 -11.58 12.59
N ASN A 110 1.49 -11.42 12.18
CA ASN A 110 1.09 -10.47 11.14
C ASN A 110 0.56 -9.19 11.78
N PHE A 111 1.37 -8.15 11.83
CA PHE A 111 1.02 -6.89 12.49
C PHE A 111 -0.11 -6.14 11.77
N PRO A 112 -0.92 -5.37 12.52
CA PRO A 112 -1.88 -4.43 11.92
C PRO A 112 -1.13 -3.30 11.19
N ILE A 113 -1.86 -2.59 10.32
CA ILE A 113 -1.42 -1.28 9.87
C ILE A 113 -1.61 -0.32 11.04
N ILE A 114 -0.52 0.21 11.57
CA ILE A 114 -0.53 1.18 12.66
C ILE A 114 -0.70 2.56 12.03
N MET A 115 -1.74 3.30 12.40
CA MET A 115 -1.98 4.64 11.88
C MET A 115 -2.47 5.60 12.96
N GLY A 116 -2.23 6.88 12.75
CA GLY A 116 -2.69 7.94 13.64
C GLY A 116 -2.48 9.32 13.03
N SER A 117 -2.72 10.34 13.82
CA SER A 117 -2.59 11.75 13.39
C SER A 117 -1.84 12.55 14.45
N VAL A 118 -1.14 13.60 13.99
CA VAL A 118 -0.40 14.51 14.85
C VAL A 118 -0.95 15.92 14.70
N TYR A 119 -1.18 16.58 15.81
CA TYR A 119 -1.76 17.92 15.88
C TYR A 119 -0.87 18.88 16.68
N ASP A 120 -0.96 20.16 16.36
CA ASP A 120 -0.46 21.22 17.23
C ASP A 120 -1.31 21.27 18.51
N GLY A 121 -0.68 21.21 19.68
CA GLY A 121 -1.36 21.17 20.97
C GLY A 121 -2.01 22.51 21.40
N GLU A 122 -1.68 23.61 20.72
CA GLU A 122 -2.26 24.94 21.00
C GLU A 122 -3.42 25.25 20.05
N THR A 123 -3.24 24.96 18.74
CA THR A 123 -4.20 25.32 17.69
C THR A 123 -5.16 24.20 17.32
N PHE A 124 -4.83 22.98 17.68
CA PHE A 124 -5.53 21.74 17.29
C PHE A 124 -5.58 21.52 15.77
N GLU A 125 -4.71 22.17 15.02
CA GLU A 125 -4.57 21.97 13.58
C GLU A 125 -3.62 20.80 13.27
N PRO A 126 -3.82 20.09 12.14
CA PRO A 126 -2.92 19.04 11.69
C PRO A 126 -1.48 19.56 11.52
N LEU A 127 -0.51 18.93 12.17
CA LEU A 127 0.89 19.35 12.14
C LEU A 127 1.66 18.64 11.02
N ALA A 128 1.95 19.40 9.95
CA ALA A 128 2.79 18.93 8.86
C ALA A 128 4.29 19.07 9.19
N ASN A 129 5.14 18.43 8.37
CA ASN A 129 6.60 18.41 8.53
C ASN A 129 7.04 17.86 9.91
N THR A 130 6.29 16.86 10.40
CA THR A 130 6.60 16.15 11.63
C THR A 130 7.21 14.79 11.25
N ASP A 131 8.37 14.51 11.80
CA ASP A 131 9.04 13.22 11.63
C ASP A 131 8.56 12.24 12.71
N ILE A 132 8.11 11.08 12.26
CA ILE A 132 7.57 10.04 13.13
C ILE A 132 8.35 8.76 12.87
N CYS A 133 8.97 8.23 13.91
CA CYS A 133 9.75 7.01 13.87
C CYS A 133 9.10 5.93 14.74
N LEU A 134 8.80 4.78 14.15
CA LEU A 134 8.32 3.61 14.88
C LEU A 134 9.50 2.75 15.30
N LYS A 135 9.64 2.53 16.60
CA LYS A 135 10.70 1.73 17.22
C LYS A 135 10.12 0.55 18.01
N SER A 136 10.88 -0.52 18.12
CA SER A 136 10.62 -1.63 19.04
C SER A 136 11.93 -2.03 19.71
N GLU A 137 11.94 -2.18 21.02
CA GLU A 137 13.14 -2.50 21.82
C GLU A 137 14.32 -1.52 21.57
N GLY A 138 14.02 -0.28 21.17
CA GLY A 138 15.03 0.76 20.86
C GLY A 138 15.47 0.83 19.41
N ASP A 139 15.20 -0.18 18.60
CA ASP A 139 15.57 -0.24 17.19
C ASP A 139 14.43 0.21 16.26
N ILE A 140 14.80 0.74 15.10
CA ILE A 140 13.84 1.13 14.06
C ILE A 140 13.19 -0.12 13.49
N VAL A 141 11.86 -0.15 13.51
CA VAL A 141 11.07 -1.27 13.00
C VAL A 141 11.12 -1.35 11.48
N LEU A 142 11.39 -2.54 10.95
CA LEU A 142 11.37 -2.78 9.52
C LEU A 142 9.94 -2.81 8.98
N MET A 143 9.73 -2.11 7.88
CA MET A 143 8.45 -2.10 7.18
C MET A 143 8.34 -3.28 6.22
N PHE A 144 7.10 -3.66 5.90
CA PHE A 144 6.80 -4.73 4.96
C PHE A 144 7.32 -4.41 3.55
N ASP A 145 7.12 -3.18 3.13
CA ASP A 145 7.50 -2.68 1.81
C ASP A 145 8.35 -1.41 1.95
N TYR A 146 9.31 -1.24 1.08
CA TYR A 146 10.21 -0.08 1.03
C TYR A 146 9.49 1.23 0.69
N THR A 147 8.28 1.16 0.14
CA THR A 147 7.44 2.35 -0.15
C THR A 147 6.80 2.92 1.11
N TRP A 148 6.90 2.21 2.24
CA TRP A 148 6.44 2.65 3.55
C TRP A 148 7.65 3.12 4.37
N PRO A 149 7.95 4.43 4.37
CA PRO A 149 9.13 4.92 5.08
C PRO A 149 8.97 4.79 6.60
N ASN A 150 10.07 4.42 7.25
CA ASN A 150 10.24 4.55 8.70
C ASN A 150 11.66 5.08 8.96
N PRO A 151 11.84 6.32 9.41
CA PRO A 151 10.79 7.29 9.82
C PRO A 151 9.97 7.83 8.63
N CYS A 152 8.74 8.27 8.91
CA CYS A 152 7.88 8.96 7.95
C CYS A 152 7.69 10.43 8.35
N THR A 153 7.58 11.31 7.34
CA THR A 153 7.32 12.75 7.54
C THR A 153 5.89 13.07 7.13
N THR A 154 5.14 13.74 8.00
CA THR A 154 3.76 14.16 7.70
C THR A 154 3.74 15.34 6.73
N THR A 155 2.66 15.45 5.97
CA THR A 155 2.45 16.52 4.99
C THR A 155 1.09 17.17 5.15
N ASN A 156 0.92 18.38 4.64
CA ASN A 156 -0.40 19.03 4.56
C ASN A 156 -1.40 18.22 3.73
N ALA A 157 -0.94 17.56 2.66
CA ALA A 157 -1.78 16.76 1.80
C ALA A 157 -2.37 15.54 2.53
N THR A 158 -1.63 14.96 3.49
CA THR A 158 -2.08 13.84 4.32
C THR A 158 -2.79 14.27 5.60
N LYS A 159 -3.00 15.58 5.83
CA LYS A 159 -3.58 16.15 7.06
C LYS A 159 -2.90 15.59 8.31
N ALA A 160 -1.55 15.53 8.26
CA ALA A 160 -0.70 15.01 9.33
C ALA A 160 -1.00 13.56 9.77
N VAL A 161 -1.62 12.77 8.91
CA VAL A 161 -1.79 11.32 9.13
C VAL A 161 -0.49 10.61 8.82
N TYR A 162 -0.13 9.66 9.68
CA TYR A 162 0.94 8.70 9.46
C TYR A 162 0.41 7.27 9.45
N SER A 163 1.16 6.38 8.80
CA SER A 163 0.83 4.95 8.80
C SER A 163 2.09 4.10 8.64
N PHE A 164 2.12 2.96 9.32
CA PHE A 164 3.21 2.00 9.29
C PHE A 164 2.66 0.60 8.99
N TRP A 165 3.23 -0.05 7.99
CA TRP A 165 2.97 -1.45 7.68
C TRP A 165 4.18 -2.28 8.09
N VAL A 166 4.13 -2.78 9.31
CA VAL A 166 5.23 -3.52 9.92
C VAL A 166 5.45 -4.87 9.24
N LYS A 167 6.71 -5.20 8.98
CA LYS A 167 7.09 -6.50 8.40
C LYS A 167 6.72 -7.63 9.37
N PRO A 168 5.98 -8.67 8.91
CA PRO A 168 5.67 -9.83 9.72
C PRO A 168 6.94 -10.50 10.26
N GLN A 169 6.86 -11.02 11.48
CA GLN A 169 7.96 -11.72 12.13
C GLN A 169 7.63 -13.22 12.25
N PRO A 170 8.63 -14.11 12.12
CA PRO A 170 8.44 -15.53 12.40
C PRO A 170 7.93 -15.72 13.83
N ALA A 171 6.90 -16.56 13.99
CA ALA A 171 6.35 -16.87 15.30
C ALA A 171 7.12 -18.01 15.96
N THR A 172 7.49 -17.83 17.22
CA THR A 172 8.15 -18.82 18.07
C THR A 172 7.23 -19.40 19.14
N GLU A 173 6.14 -18.70 19.42
CA GLU A 173 5.15 -19.01 20.45
C GLU A 173 3.74 -18.81 19.89
N ASP A 174 2.72 -19.38 20.55
CA ASP A 174 1.32 -19.24 20.13
C ASP A 174 0.83 -17.81 20.19
N SER A 175 1.30 -17.05 21.17
CA SER A 175 1.00 -15.62 21.32
C SER A 175 2.19 -14.87 21.93
N LYS A 176 2.40 -13.64 21.46
CA LYS A 176 3.45 -12.74 21.98
C LYS A 176 2.92 -11.30 21.99
N THR A 177 3.28 -10.55 23.04
CA THR A 177 3.00 -9.11 23.11
C THR A 177 4.23 -8.36 22.64
N PHE A 178 4.03 -7.44 21.70
CA PHE A 178 5.08 -6.57 21.15
C PHE A 178 4.90 -5.16 21.66
N THR A 179 5.99 -4.57 22.14
CA THR A 179 6.01 -3.17 22.58
C THR A 179 6.58 -2.30 21.48
N PHE A 180 5.81 -1.28 21.08
CA PHE A 180 6.21 -0.29 20.10
C PHE A 180 6.27 1.10 20.73
N THR A 181 7.20 1.93 20.25
CA THR A 181 7.31 3.33 20.64
C THR A 181 7.32 4.20 19.39
N LEU A 182 6.41 5.16 19.33
CA LEU A 182 6.41 6.25 18.37
C LEU A 182 7.23 7.39 18.95
N GLU A 183 8.35 7.70 18.31
CA GLU A 183 9.12 8.92 18.58
C GLU A 183 8.73 9.98 17.56
N ILE A 184 8.23 11.10 18.02
CA ILE A 184 7.64 12.14 17.19
C ILE A 184 8.35 13.45 17.44
N SER A 185 8.88 14.06 16.39
CA SER A 185 9.63 15.31 16.47
C SER A 185 9.24 16.27 15.33
N ALA A 186 9.16 17.53 15.64
CA ALA A 186 8.97 18.60 14.69
C ALA A 186 9.84 19.82 15.07
N GLU A 187 10.21 20.62 14.09
CA GLU A 187 11.00 21.83 14.34
C GLU A 187 10.22 22.83 15.21
N GLY A 188 10.83 23.28 16.30
CA GLY A 188 10.19 24.20 17.26
C GLY A 188 9.25 23.55 18.27
N TYR A 189 9.07 22.23 18.24
CA TYR A 189 8.22 21.48 19.15
C TYR A 189 9.01 20.54 20.06
N GLU A 190 8.45 20.22 21.20
CA GLU A 190 9.01 19.19 22.08
C GLU A 190 8.85 17.80 21.45
N THR A 191 9.88 16.97 21.55
CA THR A 191 9.82 15.57 21.09
C THR A 191 9.03 14.75 22.08
N ILE A 192 8.08 13.98 21.59
CA ILE A 192 7.28 13.07 22.41
C ILE A 192 7.54 11.61 22.06
N ASN A 193 7.44 10.74 23.06
CA ASN A 193 7.50 9.31 22.91
C ASN A 193 6.16 8.70 23.38
N HIS A 194 5.49 7.98 22.49
CA HIS A 194 4.25 7.28 22.81
C HIS A 194 4.46 5.77 22.67
N THR A 195 4.39 5.07 23.81
CA THR A 195 4.59 3.62 23.85
C THR A 195 3.25 2.91 23.98
N PHE A 196 3.08 1.83 23.23
CA PHE A 196 1.89 0.99 23.26
C PHE A 196 2.25 -0.48 23.00
N GLU A 197 1.36 -1.37 23.35
CA GLU A 197 1.55 -2.81 23.23
C GLU A 197 0.51 -3.41 22.30
N ILE A 198 0.94 -4.40 21.50
CA ILE A 198 0.06 -5.15 20.60
C ILE A 198 0.21 -6.64 20.93
N PRO A 199 -0.83 -7.27 21.51
CA PRO A 199 -0.85 -8.72 21.63
C PRO A 199 -1.09 -9.37 20.27
N MET A 200 -0.22 -10.28 19.85
CA MET A 200 -0.28 -10.98 18.59
C MET A 200 -0.40 -12.47 18.78
N ASN A 201 -1.27 -13.10 18.03
CA ASN A 201 -1.34 -14.55 17.91
C ASN A 201 -0.65 -14.99 16.62
N LYS A 202 -0.05 -16.18 16.65
CA LYS A 202 0.56 -16.75 15.45
C LYS A 202 -0.50 -17.09 14.39
N GLU A 203 -0.12 -16.95 13.14
CA GLU A 203 -0.91 -17.36 11.99
C GLU A 203 -0.08 -18.29 11.09
N ASN A 204 -0.71 -19.24 10.44
CA ASN A 204 -0.04 -20.28 9.65
C ASN A 204 0.49 -19.78 8.30
N ARG A 205 0.37 -18.49 8.01
CA ARG A 205 0.87 -17.87 6.77
C ARG A 205 1.18 -16.39 6.98
N MET A 206 2.12 -15.89 6.20
CA MET A 206 2.41 -14.46 6.11
C MET A 206 1.30 -13.74 5.33
N ARG A 207 0.77 -12.64 5.87
CA ARG A 207 -0.15 -11.73 5.16
C ARG A 207 0.66 -10.74 4.34
N LYS A 208 0.42 -10.73 3.03
CA LYS A 208 1.14 -9.86 2.07
C LYS A 208 0.27 -8.78 1.44
N SER A 209 -1.01 -8.76 1.74
CA SER A 209 -1.96 -7.82 1.15
C SER A 209 -2.53 -6.88 2.19
N LEU A 210 -2.61 -5.59 1.86
CA LEU A 210 -3.27 -4.58 2.68
C LEU A 210 -4.73 -4.94 2.98
N ASN A 211 -5.42 -5.55 2.03
CA ASN A 211 -6.83 -5.96 2.18
C ASN A 211 -7.03 -7.09 3.19
N SER A 212 -5.99 -7.86 3.48
CA SER A 212 -6.01 -8.93 4.49
C SER A 212 -5.54 -8.47 5.87
N THR A 213 -5.15 -7.20 6.01
CA THR A 213 -4.56 -6.65 7.22
C THR A 213 -5.56 -5.68 7.87
N TYR A 214 -5.79 -5.83 9.17
CA TYR A 214 -6.61 -4.89 9.91
C TYR A 214 -5.80 -3.65 10.31
N THR A 215 -6.50 -2.55 10.62
CA THR A 215 -5.89 -1.28 11.00
C THR A 215 -6.02 -1.06 12.50
N LEU A 216 -4.91 -0.71 13.16
CA LEU A 216 -4.88 -0.23 14.52
C LEU A 216 -4.75 1.29 14.51
N LYS A 217 -5.80 1.97 14.91
CA LYS A 217 -5.77 3.43 15.05
C LYS A 217 -5.23 3.78 16.43
N ILE A 218 -4.08 4.48 16.44
CA ILE A 218 -3.52 5.10 17.64
C ILE A 218 -4.32 6.39 17.92
N GLN A 219 -4.46 6.74 19.19
CA GLN A 219 -5.06 8.02 19.59
C GLN A 219 -4.33 9.20 18.93
N ASP A 220 -5.05 10.29 18.74
CA ASP A 220 -4.47 11.51 18.20
C ASP A 220 -3.42 12.06 19.17
N LEU A 221 -2.24 12.45 18.64
CA LEU A 221 -1.10 12.91 19.41
C LEU A 221 -0.90 14.42 19.21
N PHE A 222 -0.54 15.11 20.28
CA PHE A 222 -0.41 16.56 20.30
C PHE A 222 1.01 16.96 20.67
N LEU A 223 1.64 17.79 19.85
CA LEU A 223 2.94 18.37 20.15
C LEU A 223 2.79 19.82 20.64
N PHE A 224 3.57 20.17 21.65
CA PHE A 224 3.63 21.52 22.19
C PHE A 224 4.93 22.21 21.80
N LYS A 225 4.86 23.53 21.58
CA LYS A 225 6.04 24.31 21.23
C LYS A 225 7.04 24.32 22.39
N LYS A 226 8.32 24.34 22.03
CA LYS A 226 9.38 24.57 23.01
C LYS A 226 9.25 25.97 23.57
N VAL A 227 9.33 26.09 24.88
CA VAL A 227 9.33 27.37 25.60
C VAL A 227 10.67 28.07 25.42
#